data_ab0866c534a133d42009db235e568897
#
_entry.id   ab0866c534a133d42009db235e568897
#
_cell.length_a   1.000
_cell.length_b   1.000
_cell.length_c   1.000
_cell.angle_alpha   90.00
_cell.angle_beta   90.00
_cell.angle_gamma   90.00
#
_symmetry.space_group_name_H-M   'P 1'
#
loop_
_entity.id
_entity.type
_entity.pdbx_description
1 polymer ?
#
loop_
_entity_poly.entity_id
_entity_poly.type
_entity_poly.pdbx_seq_one_letter_code
_entity_poly.pdbx_strand_id
1 'polypeptide(L)'
;SVTVSGSGKEYTIYLGKELPGKTIVVEIKDVEDTALQPNRMATYTTSIEITDKKPPSISKVTKKEPEKALYVFFNEAVDNTALDKANYAFINQTTYSLTLISKDPVFFDGNKVVKIQLTDDEWTNLSSSLGLFVQRVKDLAGNAMLSGQTKLYRDILAHDHEDNKPCIDKIEVVAADKVVVTFTQYLKRVDRGAFAVNGATPAAMEYTT
;
A
#
# COMPACT_ATOMS: atom_id res chain seq x y z
N SER A 1 21.42 -7.14 -3.79
CA SER A 1 22.79 -6.73 -4.19
C SER A 1 22.70 -5.52 -5.11
N VAL A 2 23.65 -4.60 -4.96
CA VAL A 2 23.81 -3.46 -5.87
C VAL A 2 24.63 -3.93 -7.07
N THR A 3 24.19 -3.57 -8.28
CA THR A 3 24.96 -3.84 -9.51
C THR A 3 25.09 -2.57 -10.33
N VAL A 4 26.15 -2.50 -11.14
CA VAL A 4 26.43 -1.36 -12.02
C VAL A 4 26.56 -1.88 -13.45
N SER A 5 25.95 -1.19 -14.41
CA SER A 5 26.14 -1.43 -15.83
C SER A 5 26.25 -0.11 -16.58
N GLY A 6 26.93 -0.09 -17.69
CA GLY A 6 27.09 1.09 -18.52
C GLY A 6 28.36 1.03 -19.36
N SER A 7 28.56 2.07 -20.17
CA SER A 7 29.77 2.23 -21.00
C SER A 7 29.99 3.71 -21.34
N GLY A 8 31.22 4.05 -21.69
CA GLY A 8 31.57 5.42 -22.06
C GLY A 8 31.42 6.40 -20.90
N LYS A 9 30.44 7.28 -20.99
CA LYS A 9 30.20 8.34 -19.99
C LYS A 9 28.97 8.11 -19.13
N GLU A 10 28.20 7.04 -19.37
CA GLU A 10 26.93 6.79 -18.72
C GLU A 10 26.92 5.40 -18.06
N TYR A 11 26.64 5.37 -16.77
CA TYR A 11 26.56 4.17 -15.96
C TYR A 11 25.29 4.19 -15.12
N THR A 12 24.61 3.04 -15.06
CA THR A 12 23.40 2.85 -14.27
C THR A 12 23.71 2.00 -13.04
N ILE A 13 23.32 2.49 -11.87
CA ILE A 13 23.42 1.78 -10.59
C ILE A 13 22.06 1.17 -10.28
N TYR A 14 21.98 -0.15 -10.20
CA TYR A 14 20.78 -0.87 -9.79
C TYR A 14 20.84 -1.17 -8.29
N LEU A 15 19.89 -0.67 -7.52
CA LEU A 15 19.90 -0.79 -6.05
C LEU A 15 19.46 -2.18 -5.56
N GLY A 16 18.93 -3.03 -6.46
CA GLY A 16 18.47 -4.39 -6.13
C GLY A 16 17.18 -4.47 -5.34
N LYS A 17 16.67 -3.33 -4.85
CA LYS A 17 15.36 -3.16 -4.22
C LYS A 17 14.92 -1.71 -4.33
N GLU A 18 13.62 -1.48 -4.25
CA GLU A 18 13.06 -0.14 -4.16
C GLU A 18 13.31 0.45 -2.76
N LEU A 19 13.63 1.72 -2.70
CA LEU A 19 13.95 2.46 -1.48
C LEU A 19 13.23 3.82 -1.45
N PRO A 20 11.91 3.89 -1.70
CA PRO A 20 11.19 5.16 -1.76
C PRO A 20 11.30 5.91 -0.42
N GLY A 21 11.45 7.24 -0.50
CA GLY A 21 11.59 8.10 0.65
C GLY A 21 12.85 7.87 1.49
N LYS A 22 13.87 7.20 0.94
CA LYS A 22 15.16 6.98 1.59
C LYS A 22 16.23 7.85 0.98
N THR A 23 17.07 8.43 1.82
CA THR A 23 18.32 9.04 1.38
C THR A 23 19.39 7.95 1.28
N ILE A 24 20.01 7.85 0.12
CA ILE A 24 21.17 6.99 -0.11
C ILE A 24 22.43 7.84 -0.25
N VAL A 25 23.56 7.30 0.18
CA VAL A 25 24.87 7.89 -0.06
C VAL A 25 25.52 7.14 -1.20
N VAL A 26 25.91 7.84 -2.25
CA VAL A 26 26.65 7.31 -3.38
C VAL A 26 28.08 7.78 -3.31
N GLU A 27 29.01 6.83 -3.22
CA GLU A 27 30.45 7.08 -3.29
C GLU A 27 30.98 6.52 -4.63
N ILE A 28 31.71 7.33 -5.37
CA ILE A 28 32.37 6.97 -6.63
C ILE A 28 33.86 7.21 -6.45
N LYS A 29 34.65 6.19 -6.66
CA LYS A 29 36.10 6.25 -6.52
C LYS A 29 36.80 5.33 -7.52
N ASP A 30 38.09 5.56 -7.69
CA ASP A 30 38.96 4.72 -8.50
C ASP A 30 38.55 4.66 -9.99
N VAL A 31 37.95 5.75 -10.50
CA VAL A 31 37.59 5.88 -11.91
C VAL A 31 38.73 6.59 -12.65
N GLU A 32 39.11 6.05 -13.77
CA GLU A 32 40.17 6.57 -14.62
C GLU A 32 39.63 6.90 -16.02
N ASP A 33 40.20 7.90 -16.67
CA ASP A 33 39.88 8.23 -18.06
C ASP A 33 40.62 7.32 -19.06
N THR A 34 40.38 7.53 -20.37
CA THR A 34 40.96 6.75 -21.45
C THR A 34 42.24 7.35 -22.02
N ALA A 35 42.91 8.28 -21.33
CA ALA A 35 44.18 8.88 -21.77
C ALA A 35 45.31 7.82 -21.75
N LEU A 36 46.35 8.01 -22.57
CA LEU A 36 47.52 7.13 -22.59
C LEU A 36 48.19 7.00 -21.22
N GLN A 37 48.14 8.05 -20.42
CA GLN A 37 48.41 8.06 -18.99
C GLN A 37 47.11 8.40 -18.31
N PRO A 38 46.39 7.40 -17.76
CA PRO A 38 45.06 7.64 -17.20
C PRO A 38 45.08 8.62 -16.06
N ASN A 39 44.16 9.57 -16.12
CA ASN A 39 43.91 10.49 -14.99
C ASN A 39 42.86 9.85 -14.08
N ARG A 40 43.18 9.77 -12.79
CA ARG A 40 42.30 9.23 -11.79
C ARG A 40 41.49 10.34 -11.15
N MET A 41 40.16 10.19 -11.08
CA MET A 41 39.30 11.13 -10.38
C MET A 41 39.48 11.03 -8.87
N ALA A 42 39.33 12.16 -8.18
CA ALA A 42 39.19 12.18 -6.73
C ALA A 42 37.88 11.46 -6.31
N THR A 43 37.86 10.89 -5.12
CA THR A 43 36.64 10.31 -4.55
C THR A 43 35.51 11.35 -4.52
N TYR A 44 34.38 10.99 -5.09
CA TYR A 44 33.17 11.81 -5.11
C TYR A 44 32.11 11.15 -4.24
N THR A 45 31.52 11.90 -3.31
CA THR A 45 30.45 11.42 -2.45
C THR A 45 29.28 12.38 -2.53
N THR A 46 28.08 11.84 -2.69
CA THR A 46 26.85 12.63 -2.70
C THR A 46 25.71 11.89 -2.04
N SER A 47 24.74 12.62 -1.49
CA SER A 47 23.50 12.08 -0.94
C SER A 47 22.37 12.35 -1.90
N ILE A 48 21.59 11.32 -2.21
CA ILE A 48 20.47 11.38 -3.14
C ILE A 48 19.22 10.86 -2.42
N GLU A 49 18.14 11.63 -2.44
CA GLU A 49 16.84 11.16 -1.98
C GLU A 49 16.15 10.37 -3.10
N ILE A 50 15.73 9.14 -2.77
CA ILE A 50 14.98 8.29 -3.69
C ILE A 50 13.50 8.62 -3.51
N THR A 51 12.95 9.39 -4.44
CA THR A 51 11.52 9.67 -4.51
C THR A 51 10.76 8.50 -5.10
N ASP A 52 9.63 8.15 -4.47
CA ASP A 52 8.67 7.25 -5.10
C ASP A 52 8.01 7.97 -6.29
N LYS A 53 8.00 7.32 -7.44
CA LYS A 53 7.36 7.80 -8.68
C LYS A 53 6.36 6.83 -9.25
N LYS A 54 6.08 5.72 -8.55
CA LYS A 54 5.14 4.70 -9.00
C LYS A 54 3.77 4.95 -8.37
N PRO A 55 2.72 5.09 -9.17
CA PRO A 55 1.38 5.19 -8.63
C PRO A 55 0.91 3.86 -8.03
N PRO A 56 -0.01 3.89 -7.06
CA PRO A 56 -0.57 2.69 -6.47
C PRO A 56 -1.40 1.92 -7.49
N SER A 57 -1.55 0.63 -7.25
CA SER A 57 -2.37 -0.27 -8.06
C SER A 57 -3.17 -1.23 -7.17
N ILE A 58 -4.31 -1.72 -7.69
CA ILE A 58 -5.11 -2.72 -6.99
C ILE A 58 -4.42 -4.08 -7.12
N SER A 59 -4.01 -4.66 -6.02
CA SER A 59 -3.47 -6.02 -5.97
C SER A 59 -4.59 -7.07 -6.04
N LYS A 60 -5.61 -6.93 -5.18
CA LYS A 60 -6.80 -7.80 -5.18
C LYS A 60 -8.04 -7.05 -4.69
N VAL A 61 -9.22 -7.60 -4.98
CA VAL A 61 -10.48 -7.22 -4.35
C VAL A 61 -11.12 -8.48 -3.80
N THR A 62 -11.65 -8.41 -2.60
CA THR A 62 -12.40 -9.50 -1.98
C THR A 62 -13.78 -9.02 -1.55
N LYS A 63 -14.75 -9.95 -1.46
CA LYS A 63 -16.12 -9.67 -0.99
C LYS A 63 -16.42 -10.51 0.26
N LYS A 64 -17.08 -9.94 1.25
CA LYS A 64 -17.49 -10.60 2.48
C LYS A 64 -19.00 -10.56 2.62
N GLU A 65 -19.63 -11.73 2.46
CA GLU A 65 -21.09 -11.84 2.42
C GLU A 65 -21.82 -11.37 3.68
N PRO A 66 -21.42 -11.79 4.89
CA PRO A 66 -22.14 -11.37 6.08
C PRO A 66 -22.18 -9.85 6.28
N GLU A 67 -21.12 -9.18 5.82
CA GLU A 67 -20.97 -7.74 5.96
C GLU A 67 -21.48 -6.95 4.76
N LYS A 68 -21.76 -7.61 3.61
CA LYS A 68 -22.06 -6.98 2.32
C LYS A 68 -21.03 -5.91 1.97
N ALA A 69 -19.74 -6.27 2.08
CA ALA A 69 -18.64 -5.35 1.87
C ALA A 69 -17.63 -5.87 0.84
N LEU A 70 -17.00 -4.91 0.14
CA LEU A 70 -15.82 -5.17 -0.67
C LEU A 70 -14.57 -4.65 0.07
N TYR A 71 -13.48 -5.37 -0.07
CA TYR A 71 -12.16 -5.00 0.44
C TYR A 71 -11.23 -4.85 -0.74
N VAL A 72 -10.72 -3.64 -0.93
CA VAL A 72 -9.79 -3.29 -2.00
C VAL A 72 -8.39 -3.24 -1.42
N PHE A 73 -7.53 -4.12 -1.87
CA PHE A 73 -6.12 -4.20 -1.45
C PHE A 73 -5.25 -3.48 -2.47
N PHE A 74 -4.47 -2.54 -2.01
CA PHE A 74 -3.47 -1.86 -2.82
C PHE A 74 -2.09 -2.52 -2.66
N ASN A 75 -1.24 -2.39 -3.67
CA ASN A 75 0.15 -2.89 -3.62
C ASN A 75 1.01 -2.13 -2.60
N GLU A 76 0.61 -0.90 -2.25
CA GLU A 76 1.30 0.00 -1.34
C GLU A 76 0.32 0.84 -0.52
N ALA A 77 0.84 1.62 0.43
CA ALA A 77 0.03 2.53 1.23
C ALA A 77 -0.49 3.69 0.39
N VAL A 78 -1.78 4.00 0.55
CA VAL A 78 -2.48 5.08 -0.16
C VAL A 78 -2.89 6.19 0.81
N ASP A 79 -3.13 7.39 0.27
CA ASP A 79 -3.55 8.55 1.04
C ASP A 79 -5.09 8.63 1.18
N ASN A 80 -5.59 9.70 1.77
CA ASN A 80 -7.02 9.90 2.00
C ASN A 80 -7.86 10.03 0.73
N THR A 81 -7.26 10.14 -0.46
CA THR A 81 -8.03 10.05 -1.72
C THR A 81 -8.68 8.69 -1.90
N ALA A 82 -8.16 7.66 -1.24
CA ALA A 82 -8.77 6.33 -1.20
C ALA A 82 -10.07 6.26 -0.39
N LEU A 83 -10.41 7.30 0.38
CA LEU A 83 -11.65 7.40 1.16
C LEU A 83 -12.75 8.17 0.42
N ASP A 84 -12.45 8.74 -0.74
CA ASP A 84 -13.43 9.45 -1.57
C ASP A 84 -14.21 8.45 -2.44
N LYS A 85 -15.52 8.31 -2.20
CA LYS A 85 -16.39 7.44 -3.00
C LYS A 85 -16.44 7.80 -4.48
N ALA A 86 -16.15 9.04 -4.86
CA ALA A 86 -16.08 9.46 -6.25
C ALA A 86 -14.95 8.76 -7.04
N ASN A 87 -14.03 8.12 -6.34
CA ASN A 87 -12.96 7.34 -6.94
C ASN A 87 -13.32 5.87 -7.18
N TYR A 88 -14.56 5.46 -6.83
CA TYR A 88 -15.03 4.08 -6.94
C TYR A 88 -16.37 4.02 -7.67
N ALA A 89 -16.49 3.10 -8.60
CA ALA A 89 -17.74 2.86 -9.34
C ALA A 89 -17.89 1.38 -9.68
N PHE A 90 -19.13 0.92 -9.78
CA PHE A 90 -19.41 -0.30 -10.51
C PHE A 90 -19.40 -0.01 -12.01
N ILE A 91 -18.71 -0.85 -12.77
CA ILE A 91 -18.68 -0.80 -14.23
C ILE A 91 -19.48 -1.97 -14.79
N ASN A 92 -20.47 -1.68 -15.62
CA ASN A 92 -21.15 -2.73 -16.37
C ASN A 92 -20.27 -3.15 -17.56
N GLN A 93 -19.91 -4.43 -17.63
CA GLN A 93 -18.96 -4.95 -18.60
C GLN A 93 -19.53 -5.03 -20.03
N THR A 94 -20.86 -4.92 -20.19
CA THR A 94 -21.53 -4.95 -21.49
C THR A 94 -21.75 -3.54 -22.04
N THR A 95 -22.24 -2.63 -21.19
CA THR A 95 -22.59 -1.26 -21.61
C THR A 95 -21.50 -0.24 -21.28
N TYR A 96 -20.49 -0.62 -20.49
CA TYR A 96 -19.42 0.25 -19.96
C TYR A 96 -19.93 1.45 -19.14
N SER A 97 -21.21 1.39 -18.72
CA SER A 97 -21.77 2.42 -17.83
C SER A 97 -21.15 2.32 -16.44
N LEU A 98 -20.91 3.48 -15.82
CA LEU A 98 -20.38 3.60 -14.47
C LEU A 98 -21.50 4.04 -13.52
N THR A 99 -21.60 3.36 -12.37
CA THR A 99 -22.47 3.74 -11.27
C THR A 99 -21.61 3.91 -10.02
N LEU A 100 -21.56 5.13 -9.47
CA LEU A 100 -20.78 5.40 -8.26
C LEU A 100 -21.29 4.58 -7.07
N ILE A 101 -20.40 4.20 -6.18
CA ILE A 101 -20.77 3.59 -4.90
C ILE A 101 -21.50 4.61 -4.02
N SER A 102 -22.40 4.15 -3.16
CA SER A 102 -23.27 5.03 -2.36
C SER A 102 -22.60 5.53 -1.08
N LYS A 103 -21.77 4.71 -0.44
CA LYS A 103 -21.15 5.00 0.86
C LYS A 103 -19.68 5.33 0.72
N ASP A 104 -19.19 6.21 1.59
CA ASP A 104 -17.76 6.52 1.63
C ASP A 104 -16.96 5.31 2.10
N PRO A 105 -15.84 4.99 1.43
CA PRO A 105 -14.93 3.94 1.85
C PRO A 105 -14.22 4.30 3.17
N VAL A 106 -13.74 3.29 3.88
CA VAL A 106 -12.95 3.47 5.10
C VAL A 106 -11.69 2.62 5.03
N PHE A 107 -10.62 3.05 5.68
CA PHE A 107 -9.45 2.17 5.86
C PHE A 107 -9.81 0.99 6.77
N PHE A 108 -9.30 -0.19 6.44
CA PHE A 108 -9.57 -1.41 7.18
C PHE A 108 -8.31 -1.98 7.84
N ASP A 109 -7.20 -2.05 7.13
CA ASP A 109 -5.93 -2.55 7.65
C ASP A 109 -4.81 -1.60 7.19
N GLY A 110 -4.53 -0.64 8.04
CA GLY A 110 -3.65 0.46 7.67
C GLY A 110 -4.10 1.13 6.36
N ASN A 111 -3.21 1.86 5.72
CA ASN A 111 -3.53 2.56 4.48
C ASN A 111 -3.40 1.69 3.22
N LYS A 112 -3.35 0.36 3.35
CA LYS A 112 -3.24 -0.56 2.20
C LYS A 112 -4.54 -1.23 1.82
N VAL A 113 -5.50 -1.25 2.73
CA VAL A 113 -6.79 -1.91 2.51
C VAL A 113 -7.92 -0.93 2.76
N VAL A 114 -8.82 -0.85 1.81
CA VAL A 114 -10.01 -0.01 1.88
C VAL A 114 -11.23 -0.91 1.89
N LYS A 115 -12.11 -0.72 2.89
CA LYS A 115 -13.41 -1.36 2.97
C LYS A 115 -14.46 -0.46 2.34
N ILE A 116 -15.24 -1.01 1.43
CA ILE A 116 -16.41 -0.39 0.82
C ILE A 116 -17.66 -1.12 1.32
N GLN A 117 -18.43 -0.46 2.17
CA GLN A 117 -19.71 -0.99 2.64
C GLN A 117 -20.77 -0.78 1.56
N LEU A 118 -21.36 -1.86 1.07
CA LEU A 118 -22.41 -1.81 0.05
C LEU A 118 -23.80 -1.69 0.70
N THR A 119 -24.74 -1.08 -0.03
CA THR A 119 -26.16 -1.17 0.26
C THR A 119 -26.70 -2.56 -0.12
N ASP A 120 -27.91 -2.89 0.30
CA ASP A 120 -28.56 -4.15 -0.06
C ASP A 120 -28.79 -4.26 -1.57
N ASP A 121 -29.15 -3.14 -2.19
CA ASP A 121 -29.36 -3.08 -3.64
C ASP A 121 -28.04 -3.26 -4.42
N GLU A 122 -26.98 -2.57 -3.99
CA GLU A 122 -25.66 -2.71 -4.59
C GLU A 122 -25.13 -4.14 -4.45
N TRP A 123 -25.32 -4.76 -3.29
CA TRP A 123 -24.91 -6.13 -3.04
C TRP A 123 -25.69 -7.13 -3.89
N THR A 124 -27.01 -6.97 -3.97
CA THR A 124 -27.88 -7.83 -4.76
C THR A 124 -27.59 -7.70 -6.26
N ASN A 125 -27.26 -6.49 -6.72
CA ASN A 125 -26.94 -6.21 -8.12
C ASN A 125 -25.49 -6.57 -8.48
N LEU A 126 -24.62 -6.82 -7.49
CA LEU A 126 -23.23 -7.26 -7.72
C LEU A 126 -23.25 -8.64 -8.38
N SER A 127 -22.94 -8.71 -9.67
CA SER A 127 -23.08 -9.91 -10.48
C SER A 127 -21.94 -10.04 -11.50
N SER A 128 -21.94 -11.15 -12.23
CA SER A 128 -20.93 -11.43 -13.26
C SER A 128 -20.85 -10.38 -14.39
N SER A 129 -21.88 -9.54 -14.55
CA SER A 129 -21.89 -8.44 -15.52
C SER A 129 -21.27 -7.15 -14.99
N LEU A 130 -20.95 -7.06 -13.70
CA LEU A 130 -20.34 -5.90 -13.08
C LEU A 130 -18.86 -6.13 -12.77
N GLY A 131 -18.14 -5.04 -12.63
CA GLY A 131 -16.80 -4.98 -12.08
C GLY A 131 -16.67 -3.79 -11.14
N LEU A 132 -15.65 -3.77 -10.32
CA LEU A 132 -15.27 -2.59 -9.52
C LEU A 132 -14.24 -1.79 -10.32
N PHE A 133 -14.54 -0.53 -10.59
CA PHE A 133 -13.64 0.45 -11.19
C PHE A 133 -13.12 1.40 -10.09
N VAL A 134 -11.81 1.59 -10.04
CA VAL A 134 -11.14 2.48 -9.09
C VAL A 134 -10.20 3.42 -9.85
N GLN A 135 -10.20 4.70 -9.51
CA GLN A 135 -9.39 5.72 -10.15
C GLN A 135 -8.88 6.78 -9.16
N ARG A 136 -7.92 7.60 -9.57
CA ARG A 136 -7.45 8.82 -8.87
C ARG A 136 -6.96 8.61 -7.43
N VAL A 137 -6.84 7.38 -6.98
CA VAL A 137 -6.23 7.09 -5.67
C VAL A 137 -4.75 7.42 -5.75
N LYS A 138 -4.23 8.07 -4.72
CA LYS A 138 -2.82 8.45 -4.59
C LYS A 138 -2.14 7.61 -3.52
N ASP A 139 -0.85 7.38 -3.70
CA ASP A 139 0.03 6.90 -2.64
C ASP A 139 0.39 8.02 -1.65
N LEU A 140 1.19 7.70 -0.64
CA LEU A 140 1.68 8.66 0.35
C LEU A 140 2.72 9.65 -0.22
N ALA A 141 3.30 9.37 -1.39
CA ALA A 141 4.22 10.25 -2.10
C ALA A 141 3.49 11.20 -3.06
N GLY A 142 2.17 11.04 -3.24
CA GLY A 142 1.32 11.87 -4.08
C GLY A 142 1.18 11.38 -5.53
N ASN A 143 1.72 10.20 -5.88
CA ASN A 143 1.55 9.64 -7.21
C ASN A 143 0.12 9.10 -7.38
N ALA A 144 -0.59 9.59 -8.38
CA ALA A 144 -1.98 9.22 -8.63
C ALA A 144 -2.09 8.07 -9.63
N MET A 145 -3.08 7.21 -9.46
CA MET A 145 -3.54 6.28 -10.49
C MET A 145 -3.99 7.11 -11.70
N LEU A 146 -3.17 7.17 -12.76
CA LEU A 146 -3.43 7.98 -13.95
C LEU A 146 -4.55 7.43 -14.82
N SER A 147 -4.70 6.11 -14.85
CA SER A 147 -5.80 5.41 -15.51
C SER A 147 -6.51 4.55 -14.47
N GLY A 148 -7.85 4.54 -14.55
CA GLY A 148 -8.65 3.70 -13.67
C GLY A 148 -8.34 2.22 -13.87
N GLN A 149 -8.43 1.45 -12.80
CA GLN A 149 -8.25 0.00 -12.80
C GLN A 149 -9.59 -0.68 -12.55
N THR A 150 -9.88 -1.71 -13.34
CA THR A 150 -11.08 -2.52 -13.18
C THR A 150 -10.73 -3.88 -12.65
N LYS A 151 -11.46 -4.32 -11.62
CA LYS A 151 -11.52 -5.73 -11.19
C LYS A 151 -12.89 -6.27 -11.58
N LEU A 152 -12.90 -7.27 -12.46
CA LEU A 152 -14.14 -7.91 -12.89
C LEU A 152 -14.72 -8.73 -11.74
N TYR A 153 -16.04 -8.94 -11.72
CA TYR A 153 -16.71 -9.72 -10.68
C TYR A 153 -16.10 -11.10 -10.47
N ARG A 154 -15.72 -11.78 -11.55
CA ARG A 154 -15.05 -13.09 -11.51
C ARG A 154 -13.69 -13.07 -10.81
N ASP A 155 -13.03 -11.90 -10.78
CA ASP A 155 -11.73 -11.68 -10.15
C ASP A 155 -11.88 -11.12 -8.72
N ILE A 156 -13.13 -10.85 -8.29
CA ILE A 156 -13.46 -10.50 -6.90
C ILE A 156 -13.60 -11.80 -6.13
N LEU A 157 -12.58 -12.10 -5.37
CA LEU A 157 -12.49 -13.33 -4.60
C LEU A 157 -13.46 -13.31 -3.42
N ALA A 158 -13.95 -14.50 -3.00
CA ALA A 158 -14.51 -14.58 -1.66
C ALA A 158 -13.43 -14.16 -0.67
N HIS A 159 -13.83 -13.44 0.38
CA HIS A 159 -12.89 -13.04 1.42
C HIS A 159 -12.46 -14.30 2.14
N ASP A 160 -11.21 -14.71 1.93
CA ASP A 160 -10.69 -15.98 2.41
C ASP A 160 -10.59 -16.02 3.94
N HIS A 161 -10.45 -17.23 4.49
CA HIS A 161 -10.23 -17.53 5.91
C HIS A 161 -9.02 -16.81 6.57
N GLU A 162 -8.28 -16.01 5.83
CA GLU A 162 -7.35 -15.04 6.42
C GLU A 162 -8.06 -14.03 7.33
N ASP A 163 -9.39 -13.87 7.17
CA ASP A 163 -10.24 -13.07 8.05
C ASP A 163 -10.38 -13.59 9.46
N ASN A 164 -10.06 -14.84 9.68
CA ASN A 164 -9.96 -15.36 11.03
C ASN A 164 -8.63 -15.01 11.71
N LYS A 165 -7.74 -14.29 11.00
CA LYS A 165 -6.57 -13.68 11.64
C LYS A 165 -6.98 -12.36 12.27
N PRO A 166 -6.54 -12.09 13.49
CA PRO A 166 -6.77 -10.80 14.13
C PRO A 166 -6.06 -9.70 13.32
N CYS A 167 -6.82 -8.68 12.94
CA CYS A 167 -6.31 -7.45 12.34
C CYS A 167 -6.36 -6.32 13.36
N ILE A 168 -5.56 -5.29 13.17
CA ILE A 168 -5.63 -4.08 13.99
C ILE A 168 -6.84 -3.27 13.52
N ASP A 169 -7.80 -3.05 14.42
CA ASP A 169 -8.95 -2.18 14.19
C ASP A 169 -8.57 -0.71 14.42
N LYS A 170 -7.88 -0.43 15.54
CA LYS A 170 -7.57 0.94 15.95
C LYS A 170 -6.26 1.01 16.75
N ILE A 171 -5.56 2.13 16.60
CA ILE A 171 -4.42 2.49 17.47
C ILE A 171 -4.68 3.91 17.98
N GLU A 172 -4.67 4.09 19.29
CA GLU A 172 -4.89 5.38 19.95
C GLU A 172 -3.81 5.68 20.96
N VAL A 173 -3.30 6.90 20.94
CA VAL A 173 -2.48 7.44 22.02
C VAL A 173 -3.43 8.00 23.09
N VAL A 174 -3.52 7.33 24.24
CA VAL A 174 -4.42 7.69 25.33
C VAL A 174 -3.70 8.45 26.45
N ALA A 175 -2.38 8.38 26.49
CA ALA A 175 -1.51 9.16 27.39
C ALA A 175 -0.12 9.30 26.75
N ALA A 176 0.74 10.15 27.33
CA ALA A 176 2.10 10.38 26.82
C ALA A 176 2.98 9.10 26.80
N ASP A 177 2.62 8.12 27.60
CA ASP A 177 3.33 6.84 27.79
C ASP A 177 2.45 5.62 27.46
N LYS A 178 1.21 5.84 26.93
CA LYS A 178 0.23 4.76 26.73
C LYS A 178 -0.41 4.81 25.36
N VAL A 179 -0.30 3.72 24.64
CA VAL A 179 -0.97 3.47 23.36
C VAL A 179 -1.92 2.29 23.54
N VAL A 180 -3.15 2.42 23.08
CA VAL A 180 -4.14 1.34 23.02
C VAL A 180 -4.21 0.81 21.59
N VAL A 181 -4.08 -0.49 21.44
CA VAL A 181 -4.26 -1.20 20.17
C VAL A 181 -5.50 -2.07 20.29
N THR A 182 -6.49 -1.79 19.45
CA THR A 182 -7.73 -2.57 19.35
C THR A 182 -7.63 -3.52 18.16
N PHE A 183 -8.04 -4.76 18.36
CA PHE A 183 -8.07 -5.77 17.30
C PHE A 183 -9.52 -6.07 16.88
N THR A 184 -9.68 -6.52 15.65
CA THR A 184 -11.00 -6.86 15.06
C THR A 184 -11.65 -8.09 15.69
N GLN A 185 -10.93 -8.86 16.48
CA GLN A 185 -11.43 -10.07 17.15
C GLN A 185 -10.66 -10.34 18.45
N TYR A 186 -11.27 -11.14 19.33
CA TYR A 186 -10.65 -11.56 20.59
C TYR A 186 -9.40 -12.38 20.33
N LEU A 187 -8.32 -12.03 20.99
CA LEU A 187 -7.04 -12.72 20.89
C LEU A 187 -6.94 -13.79 21.98
N LYS A 188 -6.57 -15.01 21.59
CA LYS A 188 -6.36 -16.11 22.55
C LYS A 188 -5.08 -15.91 23.38
N ARG A 189 -4.07 -15.34 22.78
CA ARG A 189 -2.77 -15.08 23.39
C ARG A 189 -2.07 -13.94 22.67
N VAL A 190 -1.55 -13.03 23.45
CA VAL A 190 -0.68 -11.95 22.95
C VAL A 190 0.57 -11.92 23.79
N ASP A 191 1.72 -11.97 23.14
CA ASP A 191 3.00 -11.83 23.78
C ASP A 191 3.48 -10.38 23.67
N ARG A 192 4.09 -9.84 24.73
CA ARG A 192 4.66 -8.50 24.72
C ARG A 192 5.71 -8.31 23.61
N GLY A 193 6.44 -9.36 23.28
CA GLY A 193 7.40 -9.38 22.18
C GLY A 193 6.79 -9.24 20.79
N ALA A 194 5.44 -9.38 20.66
CA ALA A 194 4.75 -9.13 19.40
C ALA A 194 4.64 -7.63 19.07
N PHE A 195 4.96 -6.75 20.02
CA PHE A 195 4.93 -5.30 19.84
C PHE A 195 6.34 -4.71 19.88
N ALA A 196 6.57 -3.73 19.02
CA ALA A 196 7.79 -2.94 19.07
C ALA A 196 7.47 -1.46 18.82
N VAL A 197 8.08 -0.58 19.62
CA VAL A 197 8.05 0.87 19.43
C VAL A 197 9.49 1.31 19.21
N ASN A 198 9.77 1.90 18.04
CA ASN A 198 11.11 2.26 17.60
C ASN A 198 12.13 1.09 17.74
N GLY A 199 11.67 -0.14 17.46
CA GLY A 199 12.48 -1.35 17.54
C GLY A 199 12.65 -1.94 18.96
N ALA A 200 12.10 -1.31 19.99
CA ALA A 200 12.16 -1.81 21.37
C ALA A 200 10.84 -2.45 21.81
N THR A 201 10.90 -3.54 22.55
CA THR A 201 9.72 -4.16 23.17
C THR A 201 9.18 -3.26 24.27
N PRO A 202 7.85 -3.03 24.36
CA PRO A 202 7.24 -2.24 25.42
C PRO A 202 7.58 -2.74 26.82
N ALA A 203 7.74 -1.83 27.78
CA ALA A 203 8.07 -2.17 29.16
C ALA A 203 6.94 -2.93 29.88
N ALA A 204 5.68 -2.57 29.57
CA ALA A 204 4.49 -3.20 30.13
C ALA A 204 3.41 -3.38 29.05
N MET A 205 2.50 -4.32 29.29
CA MET A 205 1.30 -4.54 28.50
C MET A 205 0.14 -4.89 29.42
N GLU A 206 -0.98 -4.23 29.24
CA GLU A 206 -2.20 -4.47 29.99
C GLU A 206 -3.30 -4.98 29.04
N TYR A 207 -4.16 -5.83 29.52
CA TYR A 207 -5.33 -6.30 28.79
C TYR A 207 -6.59 -5.69 29.41
N THR A 208 -7.47 -5.18 28.57
CA THR A 208 -8.87 -4.94 28.95
C THR A 208 -9.70 -6.15 28.52
N THR A 209 -10.30 -6.83 29.51
CA THR A 209 -11.25 -7.93 29.29
C THR A 209 -12.61 -7.39 28.85
#